data_f07b4cc92fef807db688681e1aa43b64
#
_entry.id   f07b4cc92fef807db688681e1aa43b64
#
_cell.length_a   1.000
_cell.length_b   1.000
_cell.length_c   1.000
_cell.angle_alpha   90.00
_cell.angle_beta   90.00
_cell.angle_gamma   90.00
#
_symmetry.space_group_name_H-M   'P 1'
#
loop_
_entity.id
_entity.type
_entity.pdbx_description
1 polymer ?
#
loop_
_entity_poly.entity_id
_entity_poly.type
_entity_poly.pdbx_seq_one_letter_code
_entity_poly.pdbx_strand_id
1 'polypeptide(L)'
;MSYPKKIGALFVSSALMASMLAGCGGSSSGSTGGSGSQAEGGDGNYNISIVFKTTSNEYTQYMMAGAKKAAEETGAVLDMKGATSETAYDEQQNMIETDLHASKYDAMIIAPLQGDMATTLVSGTDMPIFAIDTDFNAPEKISFIGIGQKDAAASGGEKAVEAAKAAGWDKIEAAYIAGVQGDSTADARRTGFQEGI
;
A
#
# COMPACT_ATOMS: atom_id res chain seq x y z
N MET A 1 -58.74 -5.63 20.52
CA MET A 1 -59.28 -6.80 19.80
C MET A 1 -58.06 -7.52 19.22
N SER A 2 -57.56 -8.44 19.86
CA SER A 2 -57.78 -9.89 19.85
C SER A 2 -56.74 -10.60 18.99
N TYR A 3 -55.79 -11.24 19.68
CA TYR A 3 -54.92 -12.33 19.20
C TYR A 3 -55.74 -13.54 18.72
N PRO A 4 -55.20 -14.49 17.94
CA PRO A 4 -54.59 -15.61 18.64
C PRO A 4 -53.31 -16.25 18.01
N LYS A 5 -52.58 -16.91 18.90
CA LYS A 5 -51.53 -17.90 18.80
C LYS A 5 -51.91 -19.16 18.02
N LYS A 6 -50.88 -19.88 17.50
CA LYS A 6 -50.67 -21.38 17.55
C LYS A 6 -49.32 -21.67 16.90
N ILE A 7 -48.26 -22.15 17.57
CA ILE A 7 -47.94 -23.45 18.22
C ILE A 7 -47.78 -24.59 17.18
N GLY A 8 -46.57 -25.18 17.21
CA GLY A 8 -46.23 -26.57 16.91
C GLY A 8 -45.38 -26.74 15.64
N ALA A 9 -44.36 -27.56 15.54
CA ALA A 9 -43.85 -28.63 16.38
C ALA A 9 -42.41 -28.98 15.95
N LEU A 10 -41.69 -29.57 16.89
CA LEU A 10 -40.38 -30.23 16.75
C LEU A 10 -40.36 -31.31 15.64
N PHE A 11 -39.22 -31.51 15.00
CA PHE A 11 -38.68 -32.84 14.75
C PHE A 11 -37.17 -32.89 14.83
N VAL A 12 -36.68 -33.68 15.73
CA VAL A 12 -35.31 -34.17 15.95
C VAL A 12 -35.08 -35.35 15.02
N SER A 13 -33.94 -35.42 14.36
CA SER A 13 -33.37 -36.71 13.96
C SER A 13 -31.88 -36.59 13.75
N SER A 14 -31.17 -37.25 14.62
CA SER A 14 -29.78 -37.66 14.65
C SER A 14 -29.44 -38.69 13.57
N ALA A 15 -28.26 -38.61 12.96
CA ALA A 15 -27.51 -39.78 12.54
C ALA A 15 -26.02 -39.46 12.46
N LEU A 16 -25.25 -40.06 13.37
CA LEU A 16 -23.80 -40.27 13.28
C LEU A 16 -23.50 -41.26 12.15
N MET A 17 -22.39 -41.05 11.43
CA MET A 17 -21.50 -42.16 11.05
C MET A 17 -20.07 -41.66 10.87
N ALA A 18 -19.21 -42.20 11.71
CA ALA A 18 -17.77 -42.19 11.61
C ALA A 18 -17.29 -43.21 10.57
N SER A 19 -16.24 -42.88 9.81
CA SER A 19 -15.36 -43.92 9.25
C SER A 19 -13.93 -43.37 9.17
N MET A 20 -13.10 -43.87 10.07
CA MET A 20 -11.63 -43.90 9.95
C MET A 20 -11.25 -44.93 8.89
N LEU A 21 -10.26 -44.63 8.05
CA LEU A 21 -9.30 -45.64 7.62
C LEU A 21 -7.94 -45.00 7.39
N ALA A 22 -7.00 -45.51 8.11
CA ALA A 22 -5.56 -45.27 7.99
C ALA A 22 -5.02 -45.95 6.72
N GLY A 23 -4.04 -45.33 6.09
CA GLY A 23 -3.24 -45.91 5.02
C GLY A 23 -1.83 -45.35 5.06
N CYS A 24 -0.93 -46.17 5.62
CA CYS A 24 0.50 -45.93 5.74
C CYS A 24 1.24 -46.36 4.46
N GLY A 25 2.31 -45.64 4.08
CA GLY A 25 3.42 -46.29 3.40
C GLY A 25 3.94 -45.60 2.12
N GLY A 26 5.22 -45.15 2.15
CA GLY A 26 6.01 -45.03 0.95
C GLY A 26 6.97 -43.81 0.94
N SER A 27 8.20 -44.04 1.41
CA SER A 27 9.35 -43.11 1.26
C SER A 27 9.76 -42.94 -0.19
N SER A 28 10.11 -41.67 -0.62
CA SER A 28 11.45 -41.36 -1.17
C SER A 28 11.52 -39.97 -1.77
N SER A 29 12.60 -39.25 -1.39
CA SER A 29 13.41 -38.31 -2.15
C SER A 29 12.86 -36.96 -2.66
N GLY A 30 13.19 -35.92 -1.93
CA GLY A 30 13.95 -34.75 -2.39
C GLY A 30 13.40 -33.94 -3.57
N SER A 31 12.80 -32.78 -3.27
CA SER A 31 12.98 -31.59 -4.09
C SER A 31 12.64 -30.36 -3.24
N THR A 32 13.61 -29.49 -3.07
CA THR A 32 13.51 -28.18 -2.44
C THR A 32 12.59 -27.30 -3.30
N GLY A 33 11.33 -27.23 -2.95
CA GLY A 33 10.37 -26.28 -3.51
C GLY A 33 10.05 -25.24 -2.44
N GLY A 34 10.42 -23.98 -2.69
CA GLY A 34 10.09 -22.87 -1.82
C GLY A 34 8.59 -22.83 -1.55
N SER A 35 8.24 -22.94 -0.29
CA SER A 35 6.87 -22.76 0.21
C SER A 35 6.53 -21.27 0.12
N GLY A 36 5.97 -20.84 -1.00
CA GLY A 36 5.20 -19.61 -1.04
C GLY A 36 4.00 -19.84 -0.13
N SER A 37 3.98 -19.16 1.01
CA SER A 37 2.78 -19.06 1.81
C SER A 37 1.72 -18.38 0.94
N GLN A 38 0.79 -19.14 0.39
CA GLN A 38 -0.47 -18.61 -0.06
C GLN A 38 -1.14 -18.06 1.20
N ALA A 39 -1.25 -16.76 1.29
CA ALA A 39 -2.15 -16.13 2.23
C ALA A 39 -3.54 -16.74 1.94
N GLU A 40 -4.11 -17.43 2.91
CA GLU A 40 -5.51 -17.81 2.87
C GLU A 40 -6.29 -16.50 2.74
N GLY A 41 -6.91 -16.28 1.59
CA GLY A 41 -7.80 -15.16 1.37
C GLY A 41 -8.93 -15.27 2.38
N GLY A 42 -8.93 -14.38 3.36
CA GLY A 42 -10.09 -14.24 4.23
C GLY A 42 -11.30 -13.88 3.38
N ASP A 43 -12.40 -14.55 3.56
CA ASP A 43 -13.70 -14.30 2.91
C ASP A 43 -14.43 -13.08 3.51
N GLY A 44 -13.67 -12.08 3.95
CA GLY A 44 -14.16 -10.81 4.48
C GLY A 44 -13.95 -9.68 3.46
N ASN A 45 -14.99 -8.89 3.24
CA ASN A 45 -14.88 -7.60 2.54
C ASN A 45 -14.05 -6.65 3.42
N TYR A 46 -12.76 -6.48 3.11
CA TYR A 46 -11.92 -5.51 3.79
C TYR A 46 -12.29 -4.09 3.36
N ASN A 47 -12.46 -3.20 4.34
CA ASN A 47 -12.65 -1.78 4.10
C ASN A 47 -11.28 -1.09 4.18
N ILE A 48 -10.80 -0.55 3.09
CA ILE A 48 -9.45 0.01 2.99
C ILE A 48 -9.55 1.51 2.69
N SER A 49 -8.97 2.34 3.55
CA SER A 49 -8.73 3.74 3.25
C SER A 49 -7.48 3.90 2.40
N ILE A 50 -7.54 4.70 1.33
CA ILE A 50 -6.38 5.08 0.53
C ILE A 50 -6.31 6.59 0.46
N VAL A 51 -5.27 7.17 1.07
CA VAL A 51 -5.03 8.62 1.08
C VAL A 51 -3.86 8.94 0.15
N PHE A 52 -4.18 9.49 -1.01
CA PHE A 52 -3.20 9.96 -2.00
C PHE A 52 -2.70 11.38 -1.69
N LYS A 53 -1.58 11.79 -2.31
CA LYS A 53 -1.13 13.17 -2.28
C LYS A 53 -2.20 14.11 -2.82
N THR A 54 -2.69 13.80 -4.00
CA THR A 54 -3.82 14.46 -4.65
C THR A 54 -4.53 13.45 -5.55
N THR A 55 -5.76 13.73 -5.95
CA THR A 55 -6.49 12.89 -6.90
C THR A 55 -6.58 13.49 -8.30
N SER A 56 -6.01 14.69 -8.51
CA SER A 56 -6.20 15.46 -9.75
C SER A 56 -5.17 15.17 -10.85
N ASN A 57 -4.01 14.55 -10.52
CA ASN A 57 -2.98 14.28 -11.51
C ASN A 57 -3.19 12.91 -12.19
N GLU A 58 -2.69 12.78 -13.42
CA GLU A 58 -2.84 11.59 -14.25
C GLU A 58 -2.21 10.34 -13.62
N TYR A 59 -1.05 10.50 -12.98
CA TYR A 59 -0.36 9.39 -12.32
C TYR A 59 -1.21 8.78 -11.20
N THR A 60 -1.81 9.61 -10.35
CA THR A 60 -2.73 9.13 -9.30
C THR A 60 -3.98 8.48 -9.90
N GLN A 61 -4.49 8.99 -11.02
CA GLN A 61 -5.63 8.34 -11.71
C GLN A 61 -5.30 6.91 -12.16
N TYR A 62 -4.07 6.64 -12.63
CA TYR A 62 -3.64 5.27 -12.94
C TYR A 62 -3.54 4.40 -11.69
N MET A 63 -3.01 4.92 -10.59
CA MET A 63 -2.99 4.18 -9.31
C MET A 63 -4.41 3.86 -8.83
N MET A 64 -5.33 4.82 -8.89
CA MET A 64 -6.73 4.61 -8.54
C MET A 64 -7.43 3.58 -9.43
N ALA A 65 -7.13 3.57 -10.72
CA ALA A 65 -7.67 2.57 -11.64
C ALA A 65 -7.16 1.15 -11.30
N GLY A 66 -5.87 1.02 -10.97
CA GLY A 66 -5.28 -0.24 -10.49
C GLY A 66 -5.90 -0.70 -9.18
N ALA A 67 -6.10 0.21 -8.22
CA ALA A 67 -6.74 -0.10 -6.95
C ALA A 67 -8.19 -0.58 -7.13
N LYS A 68 -8.96 0.08 -7.99
CA LYS A 68 -10.34 -0.35 -8.31
C LYS A 68 -10.37 -1.76 -8.89
N LYS A 69 -9.46 -2.05 -9.83
CA LYS A 69 -9.38 -3.37 -10.42
C LYS A 69 -9.03 -4.45 -9.37
N ALA A 70 -8.07 -4.17 -8.49
CA ALA A 70 -7.73 -5.08 -7.40
C ALA A 70 -8.92 -5.30 -6.45
N ALA A 71 -9.70 -4.25 -6.15
CA ALA A 71 -10.90 -4.37 -5.34
C ALA A 71 -11.98 -5.24 -5.99
N GLU A 72 -12.19 -5.12 -7.31
CA GLU A 72 -13.10 -5.98 -8.07
C GLU A 72 -12.67 -7.46 -8.00
N GLU A 73 -11.38 -7.73 -8.02
CA GLU A 73 -10.83 -9.09 -7.96
C GLU A 73 -10.84 -9.69 -6.55
N THR A 74 -10.71 -8.87 -5.51
CA THR A 74 -10.58 -9.32 -4.11
C THR A 74 -11.84 -9.16 -3.28
N GLY A 75 -12.80 -8.39 -3.74
CA GLY A 75 -13.99 -8.02 -2.97
C GLY A 75 -13.76 -6.89 -1.95
N ALA A 76 -12.58 -6.27 -1.91
CA ALA A 76 -12.30 -5.17 -0.99
C ALA A 76 -13.15 -3.93 -1.31
N VAL A 77 -13.51 -3.18 -0.26
CA VAL A 77 -14.20 -1.90 -0.37
C VAL A 77 -13.19 -0.78 -0.16
N LEU A 78 -13.05 0.10 -1.14
CA LEU A 78 -12.07 1.18 -1.11
C LEU A 78 -12.73 2.54 -0.86
N ASP A 79 -12.16 3.31 0.09
CA ASP A 79 -12.40 4.73 0.26
C ASP A 79 -11.15 5.49 -0.18
N MET A 80 -11.18 6.06 -1.39
CA MET A 80 -10.03 6.70 -2.03
C MET A 80 -10.19 8.22 -2.01
N LYS A 81 -9.21 8.91 -1.44
CA LYS A 81 -9.21 10.36 -1.30
C LYS A 81 -7.80 10.93 -1.44
N GLY A 82 -7.69 12.24 -1.56
CA GLY A 82 -6.43 12.97 -1.60
C GLY A 82 -6.66 14.46 -1.44
N ALA A 83 -5.62 15.19 -1.05
CA ALA A 83 -5.68 16.62 -0.86
C ALA A 83 -5.95 17.36 -2.18
N THR A 84 -6.39 18.60 -2.08
CA THR A 84 -6.70 19.45 -3.25
C THR A 84 -5.46 19.88 -4.02
N SER A 85 -4.29 19.88 -3.35
CA SER A 85 -2.99 20.19 -3.95
C SER A 85 -1.85 19.48 -3.21
N GLU A 86 -0.67 19.42 -3.83
CA GLU A 86 0.54 18.83 -3.21
C GLU A 86 1.15 19.69 -2.09
N THR A 87 0.58 20.85 -1.78
CA THR A 87 0.95 21.71 -0.66
C THR A 87 -0.16 21.85 0.39
N ALA A 88 -1.29 21.16 0.22
CA ALA A 88 -2.39 21.17 1.17
C ALA A 88 -2.17 20.14 2.30
N TYR A 89 -1.12 20.34 3.07
CA TYR A 89 -0.67 19.41 4.12
C TYR A 89 -1.72 19.18 5.19
N ASP A 90 -2.36 20.25 5.65
CA ASP A 90 -3.40 20.18 6.68
C ASP A 90 -4.62 19.35 6.23
N GLU A 91 -4.95 19.42 4.93
CA GLU A 91 -6.03 18.61 4.37
C GLU A 91 -5.69 17.12 4.44
N GLN A 92 -4.48 16.74 4.02
CA GLN A 92 -4.05 15.35 4.05
C GLN A 92 -3.92 14.86 5.50
N GLN A 93 -3.35 15.66 6.39
CA GLN A 93 -3.26 15.36 7.81
C GLN A 93 -4.65 15.03 8.38
N ASN A 94 -5.63 15.92 8.18
CA ASN A 94 -7.00 15.73 8.67
C ASN A 94 -7.65 14.45 8.09
N MET A 95 -7.39 14.11 6.83
CA MET A 95 -7.89 12.88 6.22
C MET A 95 -7.32 11.65 6.92
N ILE A 96 -6.00 11.61 7.12
CA ILE A 96 -5.32 10.48 7.78
C ILE A 96 -5.80 10.34 9.22
N GLU A 97 -5.79 11.42 10.00
CA GLU A 97 -6.27 11.42 11.40
C GLU A 97 -7.72 10.95 11.51
N THR A 98 -8.60 11.46 10.66
CA THR A 98 -10.00 11.07 10.63
C THR A 98 -10.16 9.58 10.38
N ASP A 99 -9.42 9.05 9.42
CA ASP A 99 -9.54 7.64 9.04
C ASP A 99 -8.91 6.70 10.06
N LEU A 100 -7.80 7.08 10.70
CA LEU A 100 -7.20 6.31 11.79
C LEU A 100 -8.15 6.14 12.98
N HIS A 101 -8.98 7.15 13.25
CA HIS A 101 -9.96 7.13 14.34
C HIS A 101 -11.34 6.58 13.94
N ALA A 102 -11.58 6.42 12.65
CA ALA A 102 -12.84 5.87 12.14
C ALA A 102 -12.83 4.35 12.22
N SER A 103 -13.39 3.76 13.25
CA SER A 103 -13.46 2.30 13.47
C SER A 103 -14.15 1.49 12.34
N LYS A 104 -13.96 1.90 11.08
CA LYS A 104 -14.58 1.31 9.89
C LYS A 104 -13.57 0.75 8.88
N TYR A 105 -12.27 1.04 9.07
CA TYR A 105 -11.24 0.56 8.15
C TYR A 105 -10.42 -0.56 8.77
N ASP A 106 -10.11 -1.56 7.96
CA ASP A 106 -9.29 -2.71 8.32
C ASP A 106 -7.81 -2.46 7.99
N ALA A 107 -7.53 -1.52 7.09
CA ALA A 107 -6.17 -1.10 6.73
C ALA A 107 -6.17 0.31 6.11
N MET A 108 -4.99 0.95 6.11
CA MET A 108 -4.79 2.22 5.43
C MET A 108 -3.56 2.17 4.52
N ILE A 109 -3.72 2.75 3.32
CA ILE A 109 -2.64 2.96 2.35
C ILE A 109 -2.42 4.45 2.22
N ILE A 110 -1.18 4.92 2.38
CA ILE A 110 -0.84 6.34 2.39
C ILE A 110 0.23 6.63 1.34
N ALA A 111 -0.04 7.63 0.47
CA ALA A 111 0.98 8.32 -0.30
C ALA A 111 1.20 9.70 0.34
N PRO A 112 2.15 9.85 1.27
CA PRO A 112 2.23 11.06 2.09
C PRO A 112 2.75 12.26 1.29
N LEU A 113 2.20 13.46 1.57
CA LEU A 113 2.77 14.73 1.15
C LEU A 113 4.07 15.04 1.90
N GLN A 114 4.12 14.65 3.18
CA GLN A 114 5.31 14.78 4.04
C GLN A 114 5.50 13.48 4.82
N GLY A 115 6.70 12.87 4.70
CA GLY A 115 7.02 11.61 5.35
C GLY A 115 6.99 11.70 6.89
N ASP A 116 7.57 12.77 7.45
CA ASP A 116 7.63 12.97 8.90
C ASP A 116 6.23 13.16 9.53
N MET A 117 5.33 13.84 8.81
CA MET A 117 3.94 13.97 9.20
C MET A 117 3.27 12.59 9.27
N ALA A 118 3.39 11.80 8.21
CA ALA A 118 2.80 10.45 8.17
C ALA A 118 3.36 9.56 9.29
N THR A 119 4.68 9.59 9.52
CA THR A 119 5.34 8.87 10.63
C THR A 119 4.72 9.24 11.98
N THR A 120 4.50 10.53 12.21
CA THR A 120 3.91 11.02 13.47
C THR A 120 2.47 10.57 13.63
N LEU A 121 1.68 10.66 12.57
CA LEU A 121 0.25 10.34 12.60
C LEU A 121 -0.03 8.86 12.83
N VAL A 122 0.76 7.97 12.22
CA VAL A 122 0.55 6.52 12.36
C VAL A 122 1.16 5.95 13.63
N SER A 123 1.90 6.75 14.40
CA SER A 123 2.58 6.30 15.61
C SER A 123 1.60 5.73 16.63
N GLY A 124 1.84 4.48 17.02
CA GLY A 124 1.03 3.77 18.02
C GLY A 124 -0.32 3.27 17.52
N THR A 125 -0.59 3.28 16.21
CA THR A 125 -1.80 2.65 15.67
C THR A 125 -1.64 1.14 15.57
N ASP A 126 -2.71 0.40 15.85
CA ASP A 126 -2.80 -1.04 15.59
C ASP A 126 -3.31 -1.34 14.17
N MET A 127 -3.75 -0.31 13.44
CA MET A 127 -4.23 -0.46 12.06
C MET A 127 -3.07 -0.83 11.12
N PRO A 128 -3.20 -1.84 10.26
CA PRO A 128 -2.24 -2.15 9.20
C PRO A 128 -2.00 -0.96 8.28
N ILE A 129 -0.76 -0.46 8.22
CA ILE A 129 -0.37 0.71 7.41
C ILE A 129 0.54 0.27 6.27
N PHE A 130 0.24 0.77 5.06
CA PHE A 130 1.05 0.58 3.86
C PHE A 130 1.40 1.93 3.25
N ALA A 131 2.60 2.05 2.69
CA ALA A 131 2.98 3.20 1.89
C ALA A 131 2.91 2.87 0.40
N ILE A 132 2.47 3.84 -0.42
CA ILE A 132 2.47 3.75 -1.87
C ILE A 132 3.10 5.00 -2.47
N ASP A 133 3.87 4.86 -3.57
CA ASP A 133 4.55 5.93 -4.30
C ASP A 133 5.65 6.64 -3.49
N THR A 134 5.34 7.17 -2.35
CA THR A 134 6.25 7.88 -1.45
C THR A 134 6.40 7.12 -0.14
N ASP A 135 7.63 6.77 0.18
CA ASP A 135 7.97 6.05 1.41
C ASP A 135 8.11 7.00 2.61
N PHE A 136 7.86 6.46 3.80
CA PHE A 136 8.11 7.11 5.09
C PHE A 136 8.55 6.08 6.13
N ASN A 137 9.22 6.56 7.17
CA ASN A 137 9.82 5.67 8.17
C ASN A 137 8.94 5.58 9.42
N ALA A 138 8.19 4.50 9.55
CA ALA A 138 7.38 4.21 10.74
C ALA A 138 7.42 2.70 11.03
N PRO A 139 7.58 2.29 12.31
CA PRO A 139 7.56 0.88 12.71
C PRO A 139 6.19 0.22 12.46
N GLU A 140 5.12 0.98 12.44
CA GLU A 140 3.76 0.54 12.14
C GLU A 140 3.53 0.24 10.66
N LYS A 141 4.39 0.76 9.78
CA LYS A 141 4.29 0.48 8.33
C LYS A 141 4.71 -0.95 8.01
N ILE A 142 3.79 -1.72 7.44
CA ILE A 142 4.01 -3.12 7.07
C ILE A 142 4.84 -3.24 5.79
N SER A 143 4.55 -2.39 4.78
CA SER A 143 5.22 -2.46 3.48
C SER A 143 5.15 -1.14 2.72
N PHE A 144 6.08 -0.98 1.77
CA PHE A 144 6.11 0.09 0.79
C PHE A 144 5.98 -0.49 -0.62
N ILE A 145 5.12 0.12 -1.42
CA ILE A 145 4.91 -0.22 -2.84
C ILE A 145 5.33 0.99 -3.67
N GLY A 146 6.48 0.88 -4.32
CA GLY A 146 7.09 1.96 -5.09
C GLY A 146 8.42 1.56 -5.68
N ILE A 147 9.22 2.57 -6.05
CA ILE A 147 10.58 2.37 -6.58
C ILE A 147 11.64 2.95 -5.65
N GLY A 148 12.87 2.45 -5.74
CA GLY A 148 14.05 3.06 -5.09
C GLY A 148 14.39 4.38 -5.76
N GLN A 149 13.79 5.48 -5.29
CA GLN A 149 13.89 6.81 -5.91
C GLN A 149 15.32 7.32 -5.99
N LYS A 150 16.12 7.07 -4.96
CA LYS A 150 17.52 7.46 -4.88
C LYS A 150 18.35 6.76 -5.97
N ASP A 151 18.25 5.43 -6.04
CA ASP A 151 19.03 4.63 -6.98
C ASP A 151 18.64 4.89 -8.44
N ALA A 152 17.34 5.06 -8.68
CA ALA A 152 16.84 5.43 -10.00
C ALA A 152 17.38 6.81 -10.45
N ALA A 153 17.41 7.78 -9.54
CA ALA A 153 17.95 9.11 -9.84
C ALA A 153 19.48 9.11 -10.00
N ALA A 154 20.22 8.30 -9.22
CA ALA A 154 21.65 8.12 -9.39
C ALA A 154 22.00 7.56 -10.78
N SER A 155 21.28 6.52 -11.20
CA SER A 155 21.42 5.97 -12.56
C SER A 155 21.10 7.02 -13.64
N GLY A 156 20.12 7.89 -13.41
CA GLY A 156 19.84 9.03 -14.29
C GLY A 156 20.99 10.03 -14.36
N GLY A 157 21.64 10.35 -13.23
CA GLY A 157 22.84 11.18 -13.16
C GLY A 157 24.02 10.62 -13.96
N GLU A 158 24.32 9.32 -13.74
CA GLU A 158 25.37 8.61 -14.47
C GLU A 158 25.14 8.68 -15.99
N LYS A 159 23.90 8.45 -16.45
CA LYS A 159 23.55 8.52 -17.87
C LYS A 159 23.66 9.94 -18.43
N ALA A 160 23.34 10.95 -17.65
CA ALA A 160 23.53 12.35 -18.05
C ALA A 160 25.02 12.67 -18.25
N VAL A 161 25.88 12.22 -17.35
CA VAL A 161 27.34 12.38 -17.48
C VAL A 161 27.89 11.62 -18.68
N GLU A 162 27.48 10.37 -18.90
CA GLU A 162 27.86 9.60 -20.10
C GLU A 162 27.49 10.35 -21.39
N ALA A 163 26.26 10.86 -21.46
CA ALA A 163 25.78 11.59 -22.63
C ALA A 163 26.56 12.90 -22.86
N ALA A 164 26.85 13.66 -21.79
CA ALA A 164 27.64 14.89 -21.88
C ALA A 164 29.08 14.61 -22.39
N LYS A 165 29.75 13.57 -21.84
CA LYS A 165 31.07 13.13 -22.30
C LYS A 165 31.05 12.70 -23.76
N ALA A 166 30.04 11.94 -24.19
CA ALA A 166 29.88 11.52 -25.58
C ALA A 166 29.65 12.71 -26.53
N ALA A 167 29.05 13.79 -26.02
CA ALA A 167 28.88 15.05 -26.74
C ALA A 167 30.15 15.93 -26.75
N GLY A 168 31.24 15.48 -26.15
CA GLY A 168 32.53 16.20 -26.12
C GLY A 168 32.61 17.33 -25.10
N TRP A 169 31.82 17.26 -24.03
CA TRP A 169 31.88 18.26 -22.97
C TRP A 169 33.05 17.97 -22.01
N ASP A 170 34.00 18.89 -21.93
CA ASP A 170 35.14 18.77 -21.03
C ASP A 170 34.80 19.12 -19.57
N LYS A 171 33.77 19.94 -19.38
CA LYS A 171 33.26 20.35 -18.07
C LYS A 171 31.74 20.21 -18.07
N ILE A 172 31.24 19.57 -17.01
CA ILE A 172 29.81 19.37 -16.82
C ILE A 172 29.37 20.21 -15.61
N GLU A 173 28.46 21.13 -15.86
CA GLU A 173 27.76 21.86 -14.80
C GLU A 173 26.27 21.49 -14.86
N ALA A 174 25.73 21.02 -13.74
CA ALA A 174 24.35 20.60 -13.65
C ALA A 174 23.53 21.49 -12.72
N ALA A 175 22.30 21.81 -13.12
CA ALA A 175 21.30 22.42 -12.28
C ALA A 175 20.16 21.42 -12.01
N TYR A 176 19.73 21.33 -10.78
CA TYR A 176 18.62 20.48 -10.36
C TYR A 176 17.42 21.34 -9.97
N ILE A 177 16.28 21.10 -10.62
CA ILE A 177 15.01 21.71 -10.24
C ILE A 177 14.32 20.77 -9.27
N ALA A 178 14.29 21.14 -7.99
CA ALA A 178 13.69 20.33 -6.95
C ALA A 178 12.16 20.34 -7.02
N GLY A 179 11.54 19.29 -6.50
CA GLY A 179 10.12 19.22 -6.23
C GLY A 179 9.72 19.96 -4.95
N VAL A 180 8.59 19.60 -4.38
CA VAL A 180 8.07 20.24 -3.15
C VAL A 180 9.00 19.95 -1.98
N GLN A 181 9.30 20.98 -1.18
CA GLN A 181 10.15 20.83 0.00
C GLN A 181 9.47 19.96 1.06
N GLY A 182 10.22 19.02 1.64
CA GLY A 182 9.72 18.07 2.62
C GLY A 182 9.08 16.80 2.03
N ASP A 183 9.02 16.69 0.70
CA ASP A 183 8.69 15.45 0.01
C ASP A 183 9.93 14.53 0.00
N SER A 184 9.85 13.40 0.71
CA SER A 184 10.95 12.42 0.82
C SER A 184 11.37 11.86 -0.55
N THR A 185 10.45 11.73 -1.49
CA THR A 185 10.73 11.33 -2.88
C THR A 185 11.58 12.37 -3.62
N ALA A 186 11.23 13.65 -3.49
CA ALA A 186 12.00 14.73 -4.12
C ALA A 186 13.41 14.82 -3.54
N ASP A 187 13.57 14.68 -2.24
CA ASP A 187 14.87 14.69 -1.57
C ASP A 187 15.72 13.46 -1.94
N ALA A 188 15.14 12.28 -2.01
CA ALA A 188 15.82 11.06 -2.46
C ALA A 188 16.31 11.18 -3.91
N ARG A 189 15.47 11.71 -4.81
CA ARG A 189 15.84 11.95 -6.21
C ARG A 189 16.98 12.98 -6.33
N ARG A 190 16.91 14.07 -5.58
CA ARG A 190 17.99 15.07 -5.56
C ARG A 190 19.31 14.44 -5.11
N THR A 191 19.30 13.72 -3.98
CA THR A 191 20.49 13.07 -3.43
C THR A 191 21.04 12.04 -4.40
N GLY A 192 20.20 11.18 -4.96
CA GLY A 192 20.63 10.17 -5.94
C GLY A 192 21.25 10.80 -7.19
N PHE A 193 20.60 11.81 -7.78
CA PHE A 193 21.15 12.51 -8.95
C PHE A 193 22.52 13.15 -8.67
N GLN A 194 22.68 13.77 -7.48
CA GLN A 194 23.96 14.34 -7.05
C GLN A 194 25.06 13.28 -6.87
N GLU A 195 24.70 12.09 -6.42
CA GLU A 195 25.66 10.97 -6.30
C GLU A 195 26.03 10.36 -7.67
N GLY A 196 25.14 10.47 -8.67
CA GLY A 196 25.36 9.94 -10.01
C GLY A 196 26.16 10.86 -10.95
N ILE A 197 26.37 12.13 -10.58
CA ILE A 197 27.14 13.11 -11.40
C ILE A 197 28.52 13.35 -10.82
#